data_3dbde4ea8d43499f76dca760258a6639
#
_entry.id   3dbde4ea8d43499f76dca760258a6639
#
_cell.length_a   1.000
_cell.length_b   1.000
_cell.length_c   1.000
_cell.angle_alpha   90.00
_cell.angle_beta   90.00
_cell.angle_gamma   90.00
#
_symmetry.space_group_name_H-M   'P 1'
#
loop_
_entity.id
_entity.type
_entity.pdbx_description
1 polymer ?
#
loop_
_entity_poly.entity_id
_entity_poly.type
_entity_poly.pdbx_seq_one_letter_code
_entity_poly.pdbx_strand_id
1 'polypeptide(L)'
;MPSLRMVFVVALLFAGASGTAAAAPGSDVPALSEPARAAGFVDVRSAVPDAFIDLRYATANNFVGEQLYPADARCLVHESLAPGLATAAAALRSRGRILVFWDCYRPHNVQVRMFEVVPNPNWVARPGSLARSHETGRSVDVTTADAYGRLSEMGTGFDDFSPAATAFADGISARAAAERAALREAMKTGGLAVYSGEWWHFNGPGADVGRPILDVPVN
;
A
#
# COMPACT_ATOMS: atom_id res chain seq x y z
N MET A 1 82.10 -30.26 3.36
CA MET A 1 81.45 -28.95 3.56
C MET A 1 79.97 -29.08 3.14
N PRO A 2 79.00 -29.14 4.06
CA PRO A 2 77.62 -29.31 3.69
C PRO A 2 76.97 -27.91 3.46
N SER A 3 76.29 -27.73 2.32
CA SER A 3 75.57 -26.51 1.93
C SER A 3 74.21 -26.44 2.62
N LEU A 4 74.02 -25.34 3.34
CA LEU A 4 72.81 -24.98 4.07
C LEU A 4 71.74 -24.48 3.06
N ARG A 5 70.66 -25.25 2.85
CA ARG A 5 69.49 -24.79 2.06
C ARG A 5 68.54 -23.99 2.95
N MET A 6 68.41 -22.74 2.65
CA MET A 6 67.49 -21.79 3.28
C MET A 6 66.08 -21.96 2.70
N VAL A 7 65.14 -22.41 3.53
CA VAL A 7 63.73 -22.55 3.16
C VAL A 7 63.03 -21.24 3.50
N PHE A 8 62.55 -20.53 2.46
CA PHE A 8 61.67 -19.38 2.63
C PHE A 8 60.24 -19.84 2.84
N VAL A 9 59.68 -19.59 4.00
CA VAL A 9 58.23 -19.74 4.27
C VAL A 9 57.57 -18.44 3.87
N VAL A 10 56.76 -18.50 2.80
CA VAL A 10 55.91 -17.37 2.39
C VAL A 10 54.60 -17.49 3.17
N ALA A 11 54.38 -16.58 4.13
CA ALA A 11 53.08 -16.45 4.80
C ALA A 11 52.11 -15.70 3.89
N LEU A 12 51.09 -16.38 3.35
CA LEU A 12 49.96 -15.73 2.69
C LEU A 12 49.04 -15.15 3.74
N LEU A 13 49.01 -13.82 3.83
CA LEU A 13 47.99 -13.05 4.58
C LEU A 13 46.69 -13.05 3.75
N PHE A 14 45.69 -13.82 4.18
CA PHE A 14 44.34 -13.68 3.71
C PHE A 14 43.74 -12.43 4.33
N ALA A 15 43.60 -11.34 3.55
CA ALA A 15 42.77 -10.22 3.88
C ALA A 15 41.31 -10.63 3.75
N GLY A 16 40.66 -10.88 4.89
CA GLY A 16 39.22 -11.12 4.94
C GLY A 16 38.48 -9.85 4.55
N ALA A 17 37.90 -9.81 3.35
CA ALA A 17 36.92 -8.78 2.97
C ALA A 17 35.67 -8.97 3.80
N SER A 18 35.44 -8.12 4.80
CA SER A 18 34.16 -8.01 5.51
C SER A 18 33.14 -7.41 4.53
N GLY A 19 32.45 -8.29 3.78
CA GLY A 19 31.31 -7.88 3.00
C GLY A 19 30.20 -7.49 3.94
N THR A 20 29.83 -6.22 3.97
CA THR A 20 28.56 -5.76 4.55
C THR A 20 27.45 -6.42 3.73
N ALA A 21 26.78 -7.39 4.33
CA ALA A 21 25.56 -7.96 3.74
C ALA A 21 24.55 -6.82 3.57
N ALA A 22 24.08 -6.59 2.36
CA ALA A 22 22.97 -5.68 2.12
C ALA A 22 21.77 -6.18 2.93
N ALA A 23 21.12 -5.29 3.68
CA ALA A 23 19.93 -5.62 4.44
C ALA A 23 18.87 -6.20 3.48
N ALA A 24 18.17 -7.24 3.90
CA ALA A 24 17.09 -7.82 3.11
C ALA A 24 15.97 -6.76 2.90
N PRO A 25 15.30 -6.72 1.74
CA PRO A 25 14.16 -5.83 1.53
C PRO A 25 13.13 -6.03 2.66
N GLY A 26 12.71 -4.92 3.30
CA GLY A 26 11.76 -4.96 4.41
C GLY A 26 12.39 -5.03 5.81
N SER A 27 13.73 -5.06 5.97
CA SER A 27 14.40 -5.06 7.28
C SER A 27 14.16 -3.78 8.11
N ASP A 28 13.74 -2.69 7.46
CA ASP A 28 13.50 -1.40 8.09
C ASP A 28 12.02 -1.19 8.51
N VAL A 29 11.15 -2.19 8.26
CA VAL A 29 9.75 -2.11 8.66
C VAL A 29 9.63 -2.48 10.13
N PRO A 30 9.16 -1.57 11.02
CA PRO A 30 9.02 -1.85 12.44
C PRO A 30 8.07 -3.04 12.70
N ALA A 31 8.26 -3.73 13.81
CA ALA A 31 7.35 -4.78 14.22
C ALA A 31 5.93 -4.23 14.40
N LEU A 32 4.92 -5.02 14.03
CA LEU A 32 3.52 -4.68 14.26
C LEU A 32 3.15 -4.86 15.73
N SER A 33 2.11 -4.12 16.15
CA SER A 33 1.45 -4.36 17.43
C SER A 33 0.90 -5.80 17.49
N GLU A 34 0.74 -6.32 18.69
CA GLU A 34 0.19 -7.68 18.85
C GLU A 34 -1.26 -7.78 18.30
N PRO A 35 -2.18 -6.82 18.55
CA PRO A 35 -3.51 -6.84 17.95
C PRO A 35 -3.49 -6.85 16.42
N ALA A 36 -2.56 -6.10 15.78
CA ALA A 36 -2.44 -6.09 14.33
C ALA A 36 -1.99 -7.46 13.79
N ARG A 37 -1.02 -8.09 14.44
CA ARG A 37 -0.58 -9.45 14.06
C ARG A 37 -1.70 -10.49 14.27
N ALA A 38 -2.41 -10.42 15.39
CA ALA A 38 -3.52 -11.33 15.67
C ALA A 38 -4.68 -11.18 14.68
N ALA A 39 -4.88 -9.98 14.13
CA ALA A 39 -5.84 -9.70 13.06
C ALA A 39 -5.36 -10.13 11.66
N GLY A 40 -4.15 -10.69 11.54
CA GLY A 40 -3.55 -11.08 10.26
C GLY A 40 -3.09 -9.90 9.40
N PHE A 41 -2.77 -8.76 10.00
CA PHE A 41 -2.24 -7.61 9.27
C PHE A 41 -0.73 -7.72 9.03
N VAL A 42 -0.33 -7.10 7.93
CA VAL A 42 1.07 -6.83 7.57
C VAL A 42 1.21 -5.35 7.18
N ASP A 43 2.37 -4.76 7.40
CA ASP A 43 2.71 -3.47 6.80
C ASP A 43 2.95 -3.69 5.31
N VAL A 44 2.32 -2.87 4.47
CA VAL A 44 2.41 -3.02 3.02
C VAL A 44 3.85 -2.97 2.51
N ARG A 45 4.76 -2.25 3.18
CA ARG A 45 6.18 -2.17 2.82
C ARG A 45 6.91 -3.49 2.94
N SER A 46 6.39 -4.45 3.70
CA SER A 46 6.95 -5.81 3.72
C SER A 46 6.73 -6.57 2.41
N ALA A 47 5.68 -6.22 1.65
CA ALA A 47 5.34 -6.83 0.35
C ALA A 47 5.72 -5.92 -0.84
N VAL A 48 5.68 -4.61 -0.65
CA VAL A 48 6.00 -3.57 -1.65
C VAL A 48 6.99 -2.58 -1.04
N PRO A 49 8.29 -2.93 -0.98
CA PRO A 49 9.29 -2.13 -0.25
C PRO A 49 9.51 -0.71 -0.79
N ASP A 50 9.23 -0.48 -2.06
CA ASP A 50 9.34 0.81 -2.74
C ASP A 50 8.04 1.62 -2.75
N ALA A 51 6.97 1.16 -2.06
CA ALA A 51 5.71 1.87 -1.99
C ALA A 51 5.89 3.27 -1.39
N PHE A 52 5.25 4.26 -2.01
CA PHE A 52 5.04 5.56 -1.38
C PHE A 52 3.81 5.49 -0.47
N ILE A 53 3.98 5.86 0.80
CA ILE A 53 2.90 5.89 1.80
C ILE A 53 2.50 7.34 2.00
N ASP A 54 1.32 7.70 1.49
CA ASP A 54 0.73 9.05 1.56
C ASP A 54 -0.69 8.93 2.14
N LEU A 55 -0.79 8.41 3.37
CA LEU A 55 -2.08 8.19 4.03
C LEU A 55 -2.81 9.51 4.23
N ARG A 56 -3.83 9.75 3.43
CA ARG A 56 -4.56 11.02 3.37
C ARG A 56 -5.26 11.36 4.68
N TYR A 57 -5.71 10.36 5.40
CA TYR A 57 -6.39 10.54 6.68
C TYR A 57 -5.42 10.73 7.86
N ALA A 58 -4.11 10.58 7.66
CA ALA A 58 -3.09 10.96 8.64
C ALA A 58 -2.80 12.48 8.68
N THR A 59 -3.47 13.25 7.84
CA THR A 59 -3.44 14.72 7.80
C THR A 59 -4.84 15.27 7.64
N ALA A 60 -5.02 16.60 7.70
CA ALA A 60 -6.30 17.25 7.40
C ALA A 60 -6.54 17.41 5.86
N ASN A 61 -5.63 16.96 5.01
CA ASN A 61 -5.76 17.01 3.55
C ASN A 61 -6.61 15.86 3.01
N ASN A 62 -7.88 15.81 3.45
CA ASN A 62 -8.89 14.84 3.06
C ASN A 62 -10.27 15.52 3.02
N PHE A 63 -11.31 14.82 2.58
CA PHE A 63 -12.66 15.39 2.45
C PHE A 63 -13.33 15.76 3.78
N VAL A 64 -12.88 15.17 4.90
CA VAL A 64 -13.40 15.49 6.24
C VAL A 64 -12.80 16.79 6.77
N GLY A 65 -11.60 17.17 6.28
CA GLY A 65 -10.87 18.36 6.75
C GLY A 65 -10.24 18.20 8.13
N GLU A 66 -10.16 16.97 8.66
CA GLU A 66 -9.62 16.63 9.97
C GLU A 66 -8.57 15.53 9.85
N GLN A 67 -7.60 15.50 10.75
CA GLN A 67 -6.70 14.35 10.90
C GLN A 67 -7.45 13.23 11.62
N LEU A 68 -7.66 12.10 10.94
CA LEU A 68 -8.40 10.94 11.44
C LEU A 68 -7.49 9.80 11.91
N TYR A 69 -6.29 9.70 11.36
CA TYR A 69 -5.26 8.75 11.78
C TYR A 69 -4.15 9.46 12.55
N PRO A 70 -3.44 8.77 13.46
CA PRO A 70 -2.23 9.33 14.05
C PRO A 70 -1.19 9.66 12.97
N ALA A 71 -0.30 10.62 13.22
CA ALA A 71 0.69 11.08 12.25
C ALA A 71 1.71 9.98 11.86
N ASP A 72 1.91 9.00 12.73
CA ASP A 72 2.75 7.83 12.54
C ASP A 72 1.98 6.60 12.03
N ALA A 73 0.76 6.80 11.49
CA ALA A 73 -0.04 5.74 10.91
C ALA A 73 0.71 4.97 9.82
N ARG A 74 0.49 3.68 9.79
CA ARG A 74 1.08 2.74 8.84
C ARG A 74 0.03 2.22 7.88
N CYS A 75 0.42 1.91 6.65
CA CYS A 75 -0.45 1.22 5.72
C CYS A 75 -0.50 -0.27 6.07
N LEU A 76 -1.45 -0.63 6.92
CA LEU A 76 -1.71 -2.01 7.31
C LEU A 76 -2.72 -2.63 6.33
N VAL A 77 -2.39 -3.80 5.80
CA VAL A 77 -3.29 -4.58 4.96
C VAL A 77 -3.39 -5.99 5.52
N HIS A 78 -4.53 -6.66 5.29
CA HIS A 78 -4.63 -8.07 5.63
C HIS A 78 -3.63 -8.88 4.77
N GLU A 79 -2.99 -9.88 5.38
CA GLU A 79 -1.94 -10.71 4.74
C GLU A 79 -2.37 -11.31 3.39
N SER A 80 -3.67 -11.55 3.19
CA SER A 80 -4.21 -12.07 1.92
C SER A 80 -4.03 -11.12 0.73
N LEU A 81 -3.77 -9.83 0.96
CA LEU A 81 -3.51 -8.85 -0.10
C LEU A 81 -2.04 -8.79 -0.49
N ALA A 82 -1.15 -9.12 0.43
CA ALA A 82 0.29 -8.90 0.27
C ALA A 82 0.89 -9.53 -1.02
N PRO A 83 0.61 -10.80 -1.37
CA PRO A 83 1.13 -11.38 -2.61
C PRO A 83 0.59 -10.68 -3.87
N GLY A 84 -0.70 -10.31 -3.86
CA GLY A 84 -1.35 -9.60 -4.97
C GLY A 84 -0.77 -8.21 -5.17
N LEU A 85 -0.57 -7.46 -4.08
CA LEU A 85 0.04 -6.14 -4.12
C LEU A 85 1.50 -6.19 -4.61
N ALA A 86 2.28 -7.19 -4.20
CA ALA A 86 3.63 -7.39 -4.71
C ALA A 86 3.63 -7.66 -6.23
N THR A 87 2.68 -8.47 -6.72
CA THR A 87 2.51 -8.76 -8.15
C THR A 87 2.12 -7.50 -8.92
N ALA A 88 1.14 -6.73 -8.43
CA ALA A 88 0.71 -5.48 -9.04
C ALA A 88 1.85 -4.45 -9.10
N ALA A 89 2.61 -4.31 -8.00
CA ALA A 89 3.76 -3.41 -7.95
C ALA A 89 4.85 -3.81 -8.97
N ALA A 90 5.13 -5.10 -9.12
CA ALA A 90 6.09 -5.60 -10.11
C ALA A 90 5.65 -5.26 -11.54
N ALA A 91 4.36 -5.42 -11.86
CA ALA A 91 3.80 -5.05 -13.16
C ALA A 91 3.90 -3.54 -13.44
N LEU A 92 3.69 -2.70 -12.43
CA LEU A 92 3.80 -1.23 -12.55
C LEU A 92 5.26 -0.77 -12.69
N ARG A 93 6.21 -1.39 -11.99
CA ARG A 93 7.64 -1.08 -12.12
C ARG A 93 8.15 -1.28 -13.55
N SER A 94 7.65 -2.28 -14.28
CA SER A 94 8.01 -2.48 -15.68
C SER A 94 7.61 -1.31 -16.60
N ARG A 95 6.70 -0.44 -16.09
CA ARG A 95 6.24 0.78 -16.76
C ARG A 95 6.83 2.06 -16.15
N GLY A 96 7.81 1.94 -15.24
CA GLY A 96 8.38 3.07 -14.49
C GLY A 96 7.39 3.72 -13.52
N ARG A 97 6.44 2.95 -12.99
CA ARG A 97 5.46 3.41 -12.00
C ARG A 97 5.64 2.69 -10.66
N ILE A 98 5.41 3.43 -9.59
CA ILE A 98 5.45 2.97 -8.20
C ILE A 98 4.07 3.17 -7.61
N LEU A 99 3.58 2.22 -6.80
CA LEU A 99 2.32 2.36 -6.07
C LEU A 99 2.43 3.42 -4.98
N VAL A 100 1.41 4.26 -4.90
CA VAL A 100 1.20 5.21 -3.81
C VAL A 100 -0.07 4.80 -3.07
N PHE A 101 0.01 4.61 -1.77
CA PHE A 101 -1.12 4.21 -0.92
C PHE A 101 -1.70 5.42 -0.20
N TRP A 102 -2.97 5.69 -0.43
CA TRP A 102 -3.74 6.78 0.17
C TRP A 102 -4.58 6.33 1.36
N ASP A 103 -5.09 5.07 1.33
CA ASP A 103 -5.76 4.42 2.44
C ASP A 103 -5.56 2.91 2.41
N CYS A 104 -5.58 2.30 3.61
CA CYS A 104 -5.33 0.88 3.83
C CYS A 104 -6.38 0.34 4.83
N TYR A 105 -5.98 -0.31 5.93
CA TYR A 105 -6.92 -0.60 7.01
C TYR A 105 -7.45 0.68 7.64
N ARG A 106 -8.77 0.76 7.78
CA ARG A 106 -9.49 1.90 8.35
C ARG A 106 -10.22 1.47 9.61
N PRO A 107 -9.88 2.00 10.80
CA PRO A 107 -10.62 1.72 12.02
C PRO A 107 -12.09 2.11 11.90
N HIS A 108 -12.97 1.35 12.55
CA HIS A 108 -14.41 1.55 12.48
C HIS A 108 -14.87 2.94 12.92
N ASN A 109 -14.28 3.49 13.98
CA ASN A 109 -14.60 4.85 14.44
C ASN A 109 -14.28 5.92 13.39
N VAL A 110 -13.27 5.71 12.56
CA VAL A 110 -12.94 6.58 11.43
C VAL A 110 -14.02 6.48 10.34
N GLN A 111 -14.46 5.26 10.00
CA GLN A 111 -15.58 5.05 9.07
C GLN A 111 -16.85 5.73 9.56
N VAL A 112 -17.16 5.65 10.86
CA VAL A 112 -18.29 6.37 11.47
C VAL A 112 -18.15 7.88 11.27
N ARG A 113 -16.96 8.44 11.61
CA ARG A 113 -16.71 9.89 11.47
C ARG A 113 -16.86 10.38 10.04
N MET A 114 -16.33 9.62 9.08
CA MET A 114 -16.47 9.92 7.65
C MET A 114 -17.93 9.99 7.22
N PHE A 115 -18.74 9.03 7.66
CA PHE A 115 -20.15 8.99 7.31
C PHE A 115 -20.97 10.07 8.02
N GLU A 116 -20.59 10.52 9.21
CA GLU A 116 -21.21 11.67 9.88
C GLU A 116 -21.03 12.97 9.07
N VAL A 117 -19.86 13.14 8.46
CA VAL A 117 -19.56 14.35 7.66
C VAL A 117 -20.23 14.27 6.28
N VAL A 118 -20.21 13.10 5.64
CA VAL A 118 -20.82 12.87 4.34
C VAL A 118 -21.78 11.68 4.43
N PRO A 119 -23.03 11.87 4.90
CA PRO A 119 -23.99 10.79 5.12
C PRO A 119 -24.66 10.32 3.82
N ASN A 120 -23.86 10.09 2.78
CA ASN A 120 -24.29 9.62 1.48
C ASN A 120 -23.67 8.25 1.18
N PRO A 121 -24.45 7.16 1.22
CA PRO A 121 -23.91 5.80 1.03
C PRO A 121 -23.39 5.51 -0.38
N ASN A 122 -23.62 6.39 -1.34
CA ASN A 122 -23.00 6.29 -2.68
C ASN A 122 -21.56 6.78 -2.70
N TRP A 123 -21.14 7.56 -1.71
CA TRP A 123 -19.80 8.16 -1.60
C TRP A 123 -19.01 7.60 -0.42
N VAL A 124 -19.67 7.47 0.74
CA VAL A 124 -19.06 6.93 1.95
C VAL A 124 -19.91 5.76 2.43
N ALA A 125 -19.33 4.57 2.49
CA ALA A 125 -20.05 3.39 2.94
C ALA A 125 -20.65 3.61 4.33
N ARG A 126 -21.95 3.26 4.49
CA ARG A 126 -22.62 3.35 5.78
C ARG A 126 -21.97 2.38 6.78
N PRO A 127 -21.49 2.85 7.93
CA PRO A 127 -20.99 1.97 8.98
C PRO A 127 -22.11 1.04 9.46
N GLY A 128 -21.76 -0.19 9.74
CA GLY A 128 -22.69 -1.25 10.17
C GLY A 128 -22.19 -2.00 11.39
N SER A 129 -22.87 -3.09 11.74
CA SER A 129 -22.45 -3.98 12.83
C SER A 129 -21.34 -4.95 12.43
N LEU A 130 -20.97 -4.98 11.16
CA LEU A 130 -19.89 -5.82 10.61
C LEU A 130 -18.97 -4.97 9.76
N ALA A 131 -17.67 -5.19 9.94
CA ALA A 131 -16.61 -4.62 9.13
C ALA A 131 -16.54 -5.25 7.73
N ARG A 132 -16.23 -4.45 6.71
CA ARG A 132 -15.97 -4.87 5.32
C ARG A 132 -14.87 -4.00 4.73
N SER A 133 -14.37 -4.38 3.55
CA SER A 133 -13.47 -3.55 2.76
C SER A 133 -12.29 -3.03 3.59
N HIS A 134 -12.07 -1.72 3.68
CA HIS A 134 -11.02 -1.08 4.47
C HIS A 134 -11.05 -1.46 5.94
N GLU A 135 -12.23 -1.55 6.55
CA GLU A 135 -12.35 -1.90 7.97
C GLU A 135 -11.86 -3.32 8.31
N THR A 136 -11.60 -4.14 7.28
CA THR A 136 -10.99 -5.47 7.42
C THR A 136 -9.56 -5.53 6.86
N GLY A 137 -9.02 -4.41 6.41
CA GLY A 137 -7.73 -4.33 5.72
C GLY A 137 -7.69 -5.07 4.38
N ARG A 138 -8.86 -5.35 3.77
CA ARG A 138 -8.95 -6.13 2.52
C ARG A 138 -9.22 -5.28 1.30
N SER A 139 -9.13 -3.97 1.45
CA SER A 139 -9.15 -3.02 0.34
C SER A 139 -8.06 -1.98 0.53
N VAL A 140 -7.66 -1.36 -0.56
CA VAL A 140 -6.70 -0.27 -0.58
C VAL A 140 -7.15 0.81 -1.55
N ASP A 141 -6.86 2.07 -1.20
CA ASP A 141 -6.97 3.20 -2.11
C ASP A 141 -5.58 3.58 -2.58
N VAL A 142 -5.38 3.51 -3.89
CA VAL A 142 -4.05 3.66 -4.48
C VAL A 142 -4.06 4.50 -5.75
N THR A 143 -2.91 5.10 -6.01
CA THR A 143 -2.55 5.69 -7.30
C THR A 143 -1.13 5.25 -7.67
N THR A 144 -0.56 5.87 -8.69
CA THR A 144 0.82 5.63 -9.10
C THR A 144 1.61 6.94 -9.16
N ALA A 145 2.92 6.83 -8.98
CA ALA A 145 3.87 7.90 -9.18
C ALA A 145 5.05 7.41 -10.02
N ASP A 146 5.84 8.35 -10.54
CA ASP A 146 7.17 8.03 -11.08
C ASP A 146 8.21 7.89 -9.95
N ALA A 147 9.45 7.55 -10.31
CA ALA A 147 10.54 7.38 -9.36
C ALA A 147 10.92 8.67 -8.58
N TYR A 148 10.42 9.84 -9.02
CA TYR A 148 10.61 11.13 -8.35
C TYR A 148 9.43 11.51 -7.45
N GLY A 149 8.44 10.63 -7.29
CA GLY A 149 7.24 10.87 -6.49
C GLY A 149 6.18 11.73 -7.17
N ARG A 150 6.30 12.03 -8.47
CA ARG A 150 5.28 12.78 -9.19
C ARG A 150 4.12 11.87 -9.54
N LEU A 151 2.94 12.20 -9.02
CA LEU A 151 1.73 11.41 -9.24
C LEU A 151 1.36 11.34 -10.71
N SER A 152 0.86 10.19 -11.14
CA SER A 152 0.25 10.03 -12.46
C SER A 152 -1.03 10.85 -12.57
N GLU A 153 -1.30 11.37 -13.77
CA GLU A 153 -2.55 12.06 -14.06
C GLU A 153 -3.70 11.05 -14.11
N MET A 154 -4.63 11.17 -13.18
CA MET A 154 -5.79 10.26 -13.09
C MET A 154 -7.13 10.93 -13.44
N GLY A 155 -7.13 12.23 -13.76
CA GLY A 155 -8.31 12.98 -14.17
C GLY A 155 -9.13 13.55 -13.03
N THR A 156 -9.08 12.96 -11.82
CA THR A 156 -9.62 13.51 -10.58
C THR A 156 -8.64 13.30 -9.44
N GLY A 157 -8.84 14.00 -8.33
CA GLY A 157 -8.16 13.74 -7.07
C GLY A 157 -8.71 12.51 -6.35
N PHE A 158 -8.16 12.25 -5.17
CA PHE A 158 -8.67 11.30 -4.20
C PHE A 158 -9.94 11.87 -3.54
N ASP A 159 -10.91 11.02 -3.21
CA ASP A 159 -12.19 11.42 -2.61
C ASP A 159 -12.96 12.49 -3.42
N ASP A 160 -12.78 12.51 -4.73
CA ASP A 160 -13.61 13.32 -5.63
C ASP A 160 -14.96 12.61 -5.82
N PHE A 161 -16.02 13.23 -5.32
CA PHE A 161 -17.37 12.67 -5.37
C PHE A 161 -18.13 13.06 -6.65
N SER A 162 -17.41 13.27 -7.76
CA SER A 162 -18.00 13.54 -9.06
C SER A 162 -18.14 12.28 -9.91
N PRO A 163 -18.99 12.29 -10.96
CA PRO A 163 -19.06 11.19 -11.91
C PRO A 163 -17.72 10.87 -12.60
N ALA A 164 -16.83 11.85 -12.71
CA ALA A 164 -15.50 11.67 -13.30
C ALA A 164 -14.59 10.77 -12.42
N ALA A 165 -14.93 10.57 -11.15
CA ALA A 165 -14.19 9.69 -10.24
C ALA A 165 -14.52 8.21 -10.41
N THR A 166 -15.58 7.85 -11.12
CA THR A 166 -15.91 6.43 -11.35
C THR A 166 -14.79 5.73 -12.13
N ALA A 167 -14.60 4.43 -11.86
CA ALA A 167 -13.47 3.66 -12.40
C ALA A 167 -13.43 3.62 -13.94
N PHE A 168 -14.60 3.76 -14.57
CA PHE A 168 -14.77 3.69 -16.02
C PHE A 168 -15.36 4.98 -16.59
N ALA A 169 -15.08 6.12 -15.93
CA ALA A 169 -15.61 7.40 -16.34
C ALA A 169 -15.25 7.76 -17.81
N ASP A 170 -16.26 8.24 -18.52
CA ASP A 170 -16.08 8.90 -19.80
C ASP A 170 -15.73 10.38 -19.60
N GLY A 171 -15.17 11.03 -20.63
CA GLY A 171 -14.90 12.48 -20.61
C GLY A 171 -13.67 12.92 -19.83
N ILE A 172 -12.88 12.01 -19.28
CA ILE A 172 -11.54 12.30 -18.75
C ILE A 172 -10.51 12.35 -19.89
N SER A 173 -9.32 12.94 -19.64
CA SER A 173 -8.27 12.99 -20.67
C SER A 173 -7.85 11.58 -21.12
N ALA A 174 -7.40 11.45 -22.37
CA ALA A 174 -6.89 10.18 -22.89
C ALA A 174 -5.70 9.66 -22.05
N ARG A 175 -4.90 10.56 -21.50
CA ARG A 175 -3.80 10.22 -20.60
C ARG A 175 -4.31 9.65 -19.28
N ALA A 176 -5.27 10.31 -18.62
CA ALA A 176 -5.88 9.82 -17.40
C ALA A 176 -6.54 8.44 -17.59
N ALA A 177 -7.25 8.26 -18.71
CA ALA A 177 -7.85 6.97 -19.05
C ALA A 177 -6.81 5.86 -19.21
N ALA A 178 -5.68 6.16 -19.85
CA ALA A 178 -4.57 5.21 -20.03
C ALA A 178 -3.88 4.86 -18.69
N GLU A 179 -3.63 5.85 -17.81
CA GLU A 179 -3.01 5.62 -16.50
C GLU A 179 -3.95 4.81 -15.58
N ARG A 180 -5.26 5.12 -15.55
CA ARG A 180 -6.25 4.30 -14.82
C ARG A 180 -6.33 2.88 -15.36
N ALA A 181 -6.29 2.70 -16.68
CA ALA A 181 -6.29 1.37 -17.30
C ALA A 181 -5.05 0.57 -16.92
N ALA A 182 -3.87 1.20 -16.91
CA ALA A 182 -2.62 0.57 -16.50
C ALA A 182 -2.65 0.14 -15.02
N LEU A 183 -3.17 1.00 -14.13
CA LEU A 183 -3.35 0.68 -12.71
C LEU A 183 -4.32 -0.49 -12.54
N ARG A 184 -5.50 -0.44 -13.17
CA ARG A 184 -6.50 -1.52 -13.08
C ARG A 184 -5.94 -2.87 -13.56
N GLU A 185 -5.21 -2.88 -14.67
CA GLU A 185 -4.64 -4.12 -15.21
C GLU A 185 -3.57 -4.69 -14.27
N ALA A 186 -2.71 -3.85 -13.71
CA ALA A 186 -1.72 -4.28 -12.75
C ALA A 186 -2.36 -4.85 -11.47
N MET A 187 -3.36 -4.15 -10.91
CA MET A 187 -4.08 -4.62 -9.72
C MET A 187 -4.85 -5.92 -9.99
N LYS A 188 -5.49 -6.03 -11.17
CA LYS A 188 -6.16 -7.26 -11.61
C LYS A 188 -5.18 -8.44 -11.73
N THR A 189 -3.98 -8.22 -12.26
CA THR A 189 -2.93 -9.26 -12.33
C THR A 189 -2.56 -9.76 -10.95
N GLY A 190 -2.63 -8.90 -9.92
CA GLY A 190 -2.47 -9.25 -8.51
C GLY A 190 -3.74 -9.84 -7.85
N GLY A 191 -4.83 -10.04 -8.60
CA GLY A 191 -6.08 -10.58 -8.05
C GLY A 191 -6.93 -9.57 -7.27
N LEU A 192 -6.68 -8.25 -7.44
CA LEU A 192 -7.49 -7.21 -6.83
C LEU A 192 -8.44 -6.62 -7.88
N ALA A 193 -9.69 -6.37 -7.48
CA ALA A 193 -10.74 -5.84 -8.35
C ALA A 193 -11.01 -4.37 -8.05
N VAL A 194 -11.05 -3.52 -9.09
CA VAL A 194 -11.46 -2.12 -8.91
C VAL A 194 -12.94 -2.05 -8.52
N TYR A 195 -13.28 -1.16 -7.59
CA TYR A 195 -14.66 -0.77 -7.32
C TYR A 195 -15.15 0.17 -8.43
N SER A 196 -16.33 -0.09 -8.97
CA SER A 196 -16.84 0.68 -10.12
C SER A 196 -17.09 2.16 -9.81
N GLY A 197 -17.38 2.49 -8.56
CA GLY A 197 -17.65 3.86 -8.09
C GLY A 197 -16.42 4.74 -7.98
N GLU A 198 -15.21 4.15 -7.86
CA GLU A 198 -13.98 4.87 -7.54
C GLU A 198 -12.78 4.25 -8.26
N TRP A 199 -12.02 5.07 -9.02
CA TRP A 199 -10.90 4.56 -9.81
C TRP A 199 -9.69 4.15 -8.95
N TRP A 200 -9.58 4.66 -7.72
CA TRP A 200 -8.47 4.38 -6.78
C TRP A 200 -8.73 3.18 -5.88
N HIS A 201 -10.01 2.77 -5.68
CA HIS A 201 -10.40 1.75 -4.73
C HIS A 201 -10.31 0.33 -5.31
N PHE A 202 -9.55 -0.53 -4.64
CA PHE A 202 -9.36 -1.92 -5.05
C PHE A 202 -9.66 -2.89 -3.91
N ASN A 203 -10.56 -3.82 -4.19
CA ASN A 203 -10.95 -4.91 -3.31
C ASN A 203 -10.09 -6.15 -3.54
N GLY A 204 -9.55 -6.69 -2.47
CA GLY A 204 -8.87 -7.99 -2.46
C GLY A 204 -9.78 -9.13 -2.03
N PRO A 205 -9.21 -10.34 -1.83
CA PRO A 205 -9.97 -11.53 -1.47
C PRO A 205 -10.82 -11.34 -0.21
N GLY A 206 -12.14 -11.52 -0.34
CA GLY A 206 -13.11 -11.46 0.74
C GLY A 206 -13.35 -10.06 1.34
N ALA A 207 -13.10 -8.98 0.58
CA ALA A 207 -13.39 -7.62 1.00
C ALA A 207 -14.89 -7.37 1.23
N ASP A 208 -15.76 -8.06 0.52
CA ASP A 208 -17.22 -8.00 0.60
C ASP A 208 -17.81 -8.80 1.79
N VAL A 209 -17.01 -9.68 2.38
CA VAL A 209 -17.46 -10.54 3.48
C VAL A 209 -17.47 -9.77 4.80
N GLY A 210 -18.64 -9.68 5.44
CA GLY A 210 -18.78 -9.05 6.76
C GLY A 210 -18.07 -9.85 7.84
N ARG A 211 -17.29 -9.14 8.68
CA ARG A 211 -16.51 -9.70 9.79
C ARG A 211 -16.75 -8.91 11.07
N PRO A 212 -16.40 -9.43 12.24
CA PRO A 212 -16.38 -8.62 13.46
C PRO A 212 -15.57 -7.34 13.27
N ILE A 213 -16.04 -6.24 13.86
CA ILE A 213 -15.30 -4.98 13.90
C ILE A 213 -13.99 -5.22 14.65
N LEU A 214 -12.91 -4.71 14.09
CA LEU A 214 -11.56 -4.80 14.66
C LEU A 214 -11.26 -3.56 15.49
N ASP A 215 -10.69 -3.76 16.67
CA ASP A 215 -10.09 -2.69 17.50
C ASP A 215 -8.57 -2.81 17.41
N VAL A 216 -8.03 -2.38 16.27
CA VAL A 216 -6.60 -2.47 15.95
C VAL A 216 -6.08 -1.07 15.65
N PRO A 217 -5.01 -0.63 16.33
CA PRO A 217 -4.39 0.65 16.00
C PRO A 217 -3.70 0.58 14.64
N VAL A 218 -3.62 1.72 13.95
CA VAL A 218 -2.98 1.86 12.63
C VAL A 218 -1.49 2.22 12.68
N ASN A 219 -0.84 2.13 13.84
CA ASN A 219 0.57 2.43 14.07
C ASN A 219 1.36 1.25 14.65
#